data_1f7383212bb70cbbdf11a2f760462079
#
_entry.id   1f7383212bb70cbbdf11a2f760462079
#
_cell.length_a   1.000
_cell.length_b   1.000
_cell.length_c   1.000
_cell.angle_alpha   90.00
_cell.angle_beta   90.00
_cell.angle_gamma   90.00
#
_symmetry.space_group_name_H-M   'P 1'
#
loop_
_entity.id
_entity.type
_entity.pdbx_description
1 polymer ?
#
loop_
_entity_poly.entity_id
_entity_poly.type
_entity_poly.pdbx_seq_one_letter_code
_entity_poly.pdbx_strand_id
1 'polypeptide(L)'
;MRVFPSVLRFVFLSVALSASLAQNAENFQPLEQWQMAILNGNPNQLMSLYSVAPPAQIDTGKGNVDASAEAAFWTGLKIRSMDIHIVQSVSPQPGIQKLLFQASARTPSRTVYVTAAQLWQMQNGGWRIIAAGRDIAKLEQPLSIDESIYPAQANAREEIREAERRAAKAHKRVLVVFGADWCYDCHVLEKAFHRKDIAAALTPNYEVVHVDVGRGEKNQDLMNEYGVPMKRGIPAIAILDTSGKLLYSQRNGEWERARALGPEDLIALLRKWKRQG
;
A
#
# COMPACT_ATOMS: atom_id res chain seq x y z
N MET A 1 35.40 -22.31 -4.42
CA MET A 1 35.17 -20.89 -4.15
C MET A 1 33.99 -20.47 -4.98
N ARG A 2 32.76 -20.53 -4.41
CA ARG A 2 31.53 -20.20 -5.12
C ARG A 2 31.19 -18.76 -4.81
N VAL A 3 31.27 -17.89 -5.80
CA VAL A 3 30.85 -16.51 -5.72
C VAL A 3 29.35 -16.50 -6.04
N PHE A 4 28.49 -16.26 -5.04
CA PHE A 4 27.08 -15.99 -5.24
C PHE A 4 26.93 -14.54 -5.65
N PRO A 5 26.25 -14.22 -6.77
CA PRO A 5 25.85 -12.87 -7.03
C PRO A 5 24.73 -12.51 -6.05
N SER A 6 24.98 -11.47 -5.25
CA SER A 6 23.99 -10.88 -4.37
C SER A 6 22.81 -10.35 -5.20
N VAL A 7 21.71 -11.05 -5.12
CA VAL A 7 20.42 -10.62 -5.63
C VAL A 7 20.08 -9.31 -4.93
N LEU A 8 19.80 -8.30 -5.73
CA LEU A 8 19.39 -6.97 -5.34
C LEU A 8 18.08 -7.07 -4.50
N ARG A 9 18.23 -7.30 -3.20
CA ARG A 9 17.14 -7.06 -2.25
C ARG A 9 16.90 -5.57 -2.26
N PHE A 10 15.82 -5.15 -2.91
CA PHE A 10 15.28 -3.81 -2.69
C PHE A 10 14.86 -3.71 -1.22
N VAL A 11 15.81 -3.36 -0.38
CA VAL A 11 15.55 -2.93 0.97
C VAL A 11 14.81 -1.61 0.83
N PHE A 12 13.57 -1.54 1.28
CA PHE A 12 12.90 -0.30 1.59
C PHE A 12 13.70 0.42 2.69
N LEU A 13 14.75 1.12 2.28
CA LEU A 13 15.47 2.00 3.17
C LEU A 13 14.59 3.23 3.38
N SER A 14 14.14 3.42 4.59
CA SER A 14 13.55 4.67 5.06
C SER A 14 14.60 5.77 4.92
N VAL A 15 14.55 6.51 3.81
CA VAL A 15 15.36 7.71 3.61
C VAL A 15 14.48 8.91 3.88
N ALA A 16 14.64 9.48 5.04
CA ALA A 16 14.35 10.89 5.26
C ALA A 16 15.34 11.68 4.40
N LEU A 17 14.93 12.15 3.21
CA LEU A 17 15.71 13.06 2.40
C LEU A 17 14.86 14.26 1.99
N SER A 18 15.40 15.39 2.34
CA SER A 18 15.11 16.78 2.01
C SER A 18 14.40 17.02 0.67
N ALA A 19 13.36 17.82 0.72
CA ALA A 19 12.49 18.30 -0.35
C ALA A 19 13.18 19.24 -1.37
N SER A 20 14.25 18.84 -2.04
CA SER A 20 14.90 19.70 -3.04
C SER A 20 15.27 19.06 -4.40
N LEU A 21 14.79 17.83 -4.70
CA LEU A 21 15.07 17.18 -6.00
C LEU A 21 13.81 16.74 -6.78
N ALA A 22 12.65 17.28 -6.45
CA ALA A 22 11.37 16.92 -7.10
C ALA A 22 11.10 17.66 -8.43
N GLN A 23 12.07 18.36 -9.02
CA GLN A 23 11.79 19.32 -10.11
C GLN A 23 12.02 18.85 -11.54
N ASN A 24 12.36 17.59 -11.84
CA ASN A 24 12.52 17.13 -13.23
C ASN A 24 11.91 15.75 -13.54
N ALA A 25 10.90 15.30 -12.79
CA ALA A 25 10.28 13.98 -12.98
C ALA A 25 9.11 13.97 -13.98
N GLU A 26 8.61 15.12 -14.40
CA GLU A 26 7.30 15.23 -15.06
C GLU A 26 7.23 14.75 -16.51
N ASN A 27 8.34 14.35 -17.18
CA ASN A 27 8.28 13.98 -18.61
C ASN A 27 9.37 12.98 -19.02
N PHE A 28 9.36 11.78 -18.44
CA PHE A 28 10.16 10.69 -19.00
C PHE A 28 9.35 9.97 -20.09
N GLN A 29 9.46 10.43 -21.34
CA GLN A 29 8.74 9.92 -22.50
C GLN A 29 8.71 8.38 -22.63
N PRO A 30 9.80 7.63 -22.33
CA PRO A 30 9.75 6.16 -22.39
C PRO A 30 8.76 5.53 -21.43
N LEU A 31 8.46 6.14 -20.26
CA LEU A 31 7.41 5.66 -19.36
C LEU A 31 6.02 5.87 -19.98
N GLU A 32 5.81 6.98 -20.67
CA GLU A 32 4.55 7.21 -21.41
C GLU A 32 4.36 6.17 -22.53
N GLN A 33 5.44 5.85 -23.27
CA GLN A 33 5.41 4.80 -24.30
C GLN A 33 5.05 3.43 -23.70
N TRP A 34 5.59 3.11 -22.53
CA TRP A 34 5.28 1.90 -21.78
C TRP A 34 3.80 1.88 -21.37
N GLN A 35 3.30 2.98 -20.83
CA GLN A 35 1.89 3.13 -20.45
C GLN A 35 0.96 2.98 -21.67
N MET A 36 1.28 3.63 -22.78
CA MET A 36 0.49 3.54 -24.01
C MET A 36 0.48 2.13 -24.62
N ALA A 37 1.62 1.42 -24.58
CA ALA A 37 1.68 0.03 -25.05
C ALA A 37 0.75 -0.89 -24.24
N ILE A 38 0.64 -0.65 -22.94
CA ILE A 38 -0.29 -1.35 -22.05
C ILE A 38 -1.75 -1.02 -22.41
N LEU A 39 -2.08 0.27 -22.52
CA LEU A 39 -3.44 0.74 -22.81
C LEU A 39 -3.92 0.26 -24.19
N ASN A 40 -3.02 0.18 -25.17
CA ASN A 40 -3.31 -0.35 -26.49
C ASN A 40 -3.43 -1.89 -26.52
N GLY A 41 -3.08 -2.56 -25.40
CA GLY A 41 -3.10 -4.03 -25.34
C GLY A 41 -2.13 -4.70 -26.29
N ASN A 42 -1.02 -4.03 -26.67
CA ASN A 42 -0.05 -4.53 -27.64
C ASN A 42 1.18 -5.14 -26.93
N PRO A 43 1.24 -6.49 -26.76
CA PRO A 43 2.33 -7.14 -26.07
C PRO A 43 3.67 -7.00 -26.80
N ASN A 44 3.69 -6.96 -28.14
CA ASN A 44 4.93 -6.84 -28.89
C ASN A 44 5.55 -5.43 -28.72
N GLN A 45 4.73 -4.39 -28.74
CA GLN A 45 5.19 -3.03 -28.46
C GLN A 45 5.70 -2.93 -27.02
N LEU A 46 5.02 -3.54 -26.08
CA LEU A 46 5.46 -3.55 -24.68
C LEU A 46 6.78 -4.30 -24.51
N MET A 47 6.91 -5.50 -25.09
CA MET A 47 8.16 -6.27 -25.05
C MET A 47 9.35 -5.53 -25.67
N SER A 48 9.13 -4.74 -26.72
CA SER A 48 10.20 -3.98 -27.38
C SER A 48 10.84 -2.93 -26.47
N LEU A 49 10.20 -2.57 -25.37
CA LEU A 49 10.76 -1.64 -24.38
C LEU A 49 11.68 -2.33 -23.37
N TYR A 50 11.72 -3.65 -23.34
CA TYR A 50 12.60 -4.41 -22.45
C TYR A 50 13.92 -4.79 -23.14
N SER A 51 15.00 -4.83 -22.37
CA SER A 51 16.31 -5.24 -22.87
C SER A 51 16.31 -6.73 -23.20
N VAL A 52 16.92 -7.06 -24.34
CA VAL A 52 17.11 -8.44 -24.81
C VAL A 52 18.49 -8.95 -24.49
N ALA A 53 19.51 -8.08 -24.55
CA ALA A 53 20.91 -8.42 -24.32
C ALA A 53 21.62 -7.34 -23.45
N PRO A 54 21.88 -7.60 -22.16
CA PRO A 54 21.39 -8.72 -21.37
C PRO A 54 19.87 -8.72 -21.22
N PRO A 55 19.22 -9.87 -21.00
CA PRO A 55 17.78 -9.92 -20.78
C PRO A 55 17.38 -9.13 -19.54
N ALA A 56 16.25 -8.43 -19.63
CA ALA A 56 15.71 -7.68 -18.51
C ALA A 56 15.42 -8.59 -17.31
N GLN A 57 15.77 -8.13 -16.11
CA GLN A 57 15.46 -8.83 -14.86
C GLN A 57 14.17 -8.27 -14.28
N ILE A 58 13.12 -9.09 -14.12
CA ILE A 58 11.81 -8.64 -13.70
C ILE A 58 11.36 -9.45 -12.49
N ASP A 59 11.16 -8.78 -11.35
CA ASP A 59 10.67 -9.35 -10.11
C ASP A 59 9.19 -8.97 -9.90
N THR A 60 8.34 -9.96 -9.69
CA THR A 60 6.90 -9.77 -9.47
C THR A 60 6.51 -9.82 -8.00
N GLY A 61 7.49 -9.87 -7.08
CA GLY A 61 7.26 -10.12 -5.65
C GLY A 61 6.90 -11.57 -5.33
N LYS A 62 6.59 -12.38 -6.38
CA LYS A 62 6.33 -13.83 -6.28
C LYS A 62 7.37 -14.68 -7.00
N GLY A 63 8.34 -14.03 -7.59
CA GLY A 63 9.42 -14.64 -8.37
C GLY A 63 9.73 -13.86 -9.64
N ASN A 64 10.81 -14.25 -10.29
CA ASN A 64 11.27 -13.61 -11.52
C ASN A 64 10.50 -14.12 -12.74
N VAL A 65 10.24 -13.23 -13.68
CA VAL A 65 9.63 -13.54 -14.97
C VAL A 65 10.44 -12.91 -16.10
N ASP A 66 10.23 -13.36 -17.33
CA ASP A 66 10.77 -12.74 -18.54
C ASP A 66 9.89 -11.60 -19.07
N ALA A 67 10.39 -10.87 -20.06
CA ALA A 67 9.66 -9.75 -20.66
C ALA A 67 8.35 -10.18 -21.36
N SER A 68 8.27 -11.42 -21.87
CA SER A 68 7.06 -11.97 -22.50
C SER A 68 5.96 -12.18 -21.46
N ALA A 69 6.30 -12.83 -20.34
CA ALA A 69 5.36 -13.04 -19.24
C ALA A 69 4.91 -11.73 -18.60
N GLU A 70 5.81 -10.74 -18.48
CA GLU A 70 5.47 -9.40 -17.97
C GLU A 70 4.54 -8.66 -18.94
N ALA A 71 4.81 -8.70 -20.24
CA ALA A 71 3.93 -8.10 -21.25
C ALA A 71 2.55 -8.77 -21.26
N ALA A 72 2.51 -10.10 -21.18
CA ALA A 72 1.25 -10.86 -21.10
C ALA A 72 0.44 -10.50 -19.83
N PHE A 73 1.11 -10.32 -18.70
CA PHE A 73 0.46 -9.86 -17.46
C PHE A 73 -0.24 -8.52 -17.68
N TRP A 74 0.49 -7.49 -18.14
CA TRP A 74 -0.05 -6.14 -18.28
C TRP A 74 -1.17 -6.06 -19.31
N THR A 75 -0.99 -6.67 -20.47
CA THR A 75 -2.01 -6.65 -21.54
C THR A 75 -3.22 -7.53 -21.19
N GLY A 76 -3.02 -8.60 -20.43
CA GLY A 76 -4.07 -9.47 -19.91
C GLY A 76 -5.02 -8.80 -18.92
N LEU A 77 -4.59 -7.72 -18.26
CA LEU A 77 -5.45 -6.94 -17.37
C LEU A 77 -6.54 -6.15 -18.11
N LYS A 78 -6.42 -5.96 -19.43
CA LYS A 78 -7.38 -5.21 -20.29
C LYS A 78 -7.70 -3.82 -19.71
N ILE A 79 -6.64 -3.07 -19.38
CA ILE A 79 -6.73 -1.79 -18.71
C ILE A 79 -7.40 -0.77 -19.62
N ARG A 80 -8.42 -0.05 -19.11
CA ARG A 80 -9.14 1.01 -19.82
C ARG A 80 -8.56 2.39 -19.60
N SER A 81 -8.03 2.64 -18.41
CA SER A 81 -7.30 3.85 -18.04
C SER A 81 -6.28 3.52 -16.98
N MET A 82 -5.18 4.25 -16.97
CA MET A 82 -4.12 4.10 -15.99
C MET A 82 -3.60 5.49 -15.62
N ASP A 83 -3.60 5.78 -14.33
CA ASP A 83 -2.99 6.98 -13.77
C ASP A 83 -1.67 6.57 -13.12
N ILE A 84 -0.59 7.27 -13.45
CA ILE A 84 0.76 7.02 -12.92
C ILE A 84 1.19 8.23 -12.10
N HIS A 85 1.58 7.97 -10.86
CA HIS A 85 2.22 8.93 -9.97
C HIS A 85 3.67 8.54 -9.74
N ILE A 86 4.60 9.38 -10.18
CA ILE A 86 6.04 9.14 -10.00
C ILE A 86 6.41 9.54 -8.57
N VAL A 87 6.80 8.56 -7.76
CA VAL A 87 7.26 8.75 -6.38
C VAL A 87 8.71 9.17 -6.34
N GLN A 88 9.53 8.60 -7.25
CA GLN A 88 10.95 8.91 -7.35
C GLN A 88 11.43 8.78 -8.79
N SER A 89 12.22 9.74 -9.23
CA SER A 89 12.88 9.73 -10.53
C SER A 89 14.33 10.19 -10.35
N VAL A 90 15.29 9.34 -10.70
CA VAL A 90 16.71 9.61 -10.50
C VAL A 90 17.50 9.17 -11.71
N SER A 91 18.36 10.06 -12.23
CA SER A 91 19.35 9.75 -13.27
C SER A 91 20.74 9.67 -12.62
N PRO A 92 21.20 8.50 -12.17
CA PRO A 92 22.46 8.37 -11.46
C PRO A 92 23.68 8.65 -12.36
N GLN A 93 23.51 8.47 -13.67
CA GLN A 93 24.51 8.79 -14.71
C GLN A 93 23.81 8.95 -16.06
N PRO A 94 24.43 9.61 -17.05
CA PRO A 94 23.88 9.73 -18.39
C PRO A 94 23.50 8.38 -18.98
N GLY A 95 22.30 8.30 -19.58
CA GLY A 95 21.80 7.08 -20.20
C GLY A 95 21.23 6.05 -19.20
N ILE A 96 21.11 6.36 -17.92
CA ILE A 96 20.44 5.55 -16.89
C ILE A 96 19.35 6.35 -16.22
N GLN A 97 18.14 5.79 -16.13
CA GLN A 97 17.01 6.37 -15.41
C GLN A 97 16.41 5.33 -14.46
N LYS A 98 16.28 5.69 -13.17
CA LYS A 98 15.57 4.90 -12.16
C LYS A 98 14.24 5.57 -11.89
N LEU A 99 13.17 4.79 -11.90
CA LEU A 99 11.82 5.23 -11.57
C LEU A 99 11.23 4.36 -10.47
N LEU A 100 10.59 4.99 -9.51
CA LEU A 100 9.64 4.37 -8.59
C LEU A 100 8.32 5.10 -8.78
N PHE A 101 7.25 4.38 -9.07
CA PHE A 101 5.94 4.97 -9.30
C PHE A 101 4.81 4.09 -8.76
N GLN A 102 3.69 4.73 -8.52
CA GLN A 102 2.43 4.09 -8.22
C GLN A 102 1.50 4.26 -9.42
N ALA A 103 0.80 3.19 -9.78
CA ALA A 103 -0.19 3.22 -10.83
C ALA A 103 -1.54 2.72 -10.33
N SER A 104 -2.61 3.45 -10.67
CA SER A 104 -3.97 2.97 -10.54
C SER A 104 -4.52 2.61 -11.91
N ALA A 105 -4.72 1.33 -12.14
CA ALA A 105 -5.13 0.76 -13.42
C ALA A 105 -6.58 0.29 -13.36
N ARG A 106 -7.47 0.94 -14.13
CA ARG A 106 -8.88 0.58 -14.19
C ARG A 106 -9.08 -0.55 -15.21
N THR A 107 -9.46 -1.71 -14.72
CA THR A 107 -9.85 -2.85 -15.54
C THR A 107 -11.38 -2.91 -15.72
N PRO A 108 -11.93 -3.81 -16.54
CA PRO A 108 -13.39 -3.99 -16.67
C PRO A 108 -14.10 -4.31 -15.36
N SER A 109 -13.43 -5.00 -14.42
CA SER A 109 -14.04 -5.49 -13.18
C SER A 109 -13.67 -4.71 -11.93
N ARG A 110 -12.48 -4.07 -11.90
CA ARG A 110 -11.94 -3.40 -10.70
C ARG A 110 -10.83 -2.43 -11.04
N THR A 111 -10.42 -1.61 -10.07
CA THR A 111 -9.13 -0.92 -10.10
C THR A 111 -8.05 -1.81 -9.48
N VAL A 112 -6.89 -1.87 -10.10
CA VAL A 112 -5.68 -2.56 -9.61
C VAL A 112 -4.65 -1.49 -9.25
N TYR A 113 -4.10 -1.57 -8.06
CA TYR A 113 -3.07 -0.65 -7.58
C TYR A 113 -1.71 -1.34 -7.65
N VAL A 114 -0.76 -0.70 -8.30
CA VAL A 114 0.58 -1.26 -8.53
C VAL A 114 1.63 -0.27 -8.06
N THR A 115 2.55 -0.72 -7.22
CA THR A 115 3.81 -0.03 -6.99
C THR A 115 4.87 -0.69 -7.86
N ALA A 116 5.52 0.07 -8.73
CA ALA A 116 6.50 -0.44 -9.67
C ALA A 116 7.80 0.35 -9.60
N ALA A 117 8.90 -0.36 -9.70
CA ALA A 117 10.23 0.19 -9.89
C ALA A 117 10.76 -0.24 -11.25
N GLN A 118 11.36 0.70 -11.98
CA GLN A 118 11.96 0.41 -13.28
C GLN A 118 13.36 1.06 -13.37
N LEU A 119 14.29 0.30 -13.92
CA LEU A 119 15.61 0.78 -14.28
C LEU A 119 15.72 0.76 -15.80
N TRP A 120 15.85 1.95 -16.37
CA TRP A 120 15.98 2.16 -17.81
C TRP A 120 17.42 2.46 -18.18
N GLN A 121 17.84 1.97 -19.32
CA GLN A 121 19.17 2.22 -19.91
C GLN A 121 19.04 2.57 -21.38
N MET A 122 19.84 3.54 -21.83
CA MET A 122 19.99 3.86 -23.24
C MET A 122 20.80 2.75 -23.93
N GLN A 123 20.19 2.08 -24.91
CA GLN A 123 20.80 0.99 -25.68
C GLN A 123 20.52 1.22 -27.16
N ASN A 124 21.55 1.27 -27.99
CA ASN A 124 21.42 1.41 -29.45
C ASN A 124 20.50 2.56 -29.89
N GLY A 125 20.59 3.72 -29.22
CA GLY A 125 19.79 4.91 -29.51
C GLY A 125 18.36 4.89 -28.98
N GLY A 126 17.98 3.90 -28.18
CA GLY A 126 16.65 3.82 -27.55
C GLY A 126 16.70 3.43 -26.07
N TRP A 127 15.72 3.88 -25.30
CA TRP A 127 15.60 3.48 -23.91
C TRP A 127 15.04 2.06 -23.78
N ARG A 128 15.65 1.25 -22.91
CA ARG A 128 15.21 -0.11 -22.60
C ARG A 128 15.16 -0.33 -21.09
N ILE A 129 14.14 -1.05 -20.61
CA ILE A 129 14.03 -1.52 -19.24
C ILE A 129 15.01 -2.68 -19.09
N ILE A 130 16.02 -2.52 -18.22
CA ILE A 130 17.00 -3.57 -17.91
C ILE A 130 16.68 -4.29 -16.62
N ALA A 131 15.92 -3.64 -15.73
CA ALA A 131 15.35 -4.29 -14.54
C ALA A 131 13.99 -3.65 -14.22
N ALA A 132 13.07 -4.44 -13.73
CA ALA A 132 11.79 -3.99 -13.24
C ALA A 132 11.36 -4.80 -12.02
N GLY A 133 10.57 -4.17 -11.16
CA GLY A 133 9.89 -4.84 -10.07
C GLY A 133 8.48 -4.28 -9.94
N ARG A 134 7.53 -5.12 -9.53
CA ARG A 134 6.17 -4.68 -9.24
C ARG A 134 5.58 -5.42 -8.06
N ASP A 135 4.79 -4.69 -7.29
CA ASP A 135 3.91 -5.22 -6.26
C ASP A 135 2.48 -4.78 -6.55
N ILE A 136 1.53 -5.70 -6.40
CA ILE A 136 0.12 -5.47 -6.71
C ILE A 136 -0.66 -5.46 -5.42
N ALA A 137 -1.31 -4.34 -5.17
CA ALA A 137 -2.19 -4.18 -4.03
C ALA A 137 -3.66 -4.24 -4.47
N LYS A 138 -4.52 -4.75 -3.60
CA LYS A 138 -5.97 -4.73 -3.77
C LYS A 138 -6.59 -3.46 -3.17
N LEU A 139 -5.91 -2.85 -2.21
CA LEU A 139 -6.28 -1.58 -1.59
C LEU A 139 -5.47 -0.44 -2.21
N GLU A 140 -6.06 0.74 -2.23
CA GLU A 140 -5.39 1.97 -2.68
C GLU A 140 -4.20 2.28 -1.79
N GLN A 141 -3.07 2.59 -2.42
CA GLN A 141 -1.84 2.94 -1.71
C GLN A 141 -1.76 4.46 -1.55
N PRO A 142 -1.40 4.99 -0.36
CA PRO A 142 -1.21 6.42 -0.19
C PRO A 142 -0.01 6.92 -1.01
N LEU A 143 -0.13 8.09 -1.60
CA LEU A 143 0.95 8.74 -2.35
C LEU A 143 1.97 9.37 -1.41
N SER A 144 1.52 9.84 -0.24
CA SER A 144 2.34 10.33 0.86
C SER A 144 1.77 9.87 2.19
N ILE A 145 2.53 10.04 3.26
CA ILE A 145 2.13 9.80 4.65
C ILE A 145 2.24 11.09 5.48
N ASP A 146 2.07 12.24 4.84
CA ASP A 146 2.17 13.55 5.50
C ASP A 146 0.88 13.93 6.24
N GLU A 147 -0.20 13.19 6.02
CA GLU A 147 -1.47 13.38 6.70
C GLU A 147 -1.39 12.86 8.13
N SER A 148 -1.85 13.68 9.09
CA SER A 148 -1.94 13.28 10.50
C SER A 148 -3.29 12.61 10.74
N ILE A 149 -3.27 11.30 10.97
CA ILE A 149 -4.44 10.47 11.24
C ILE A 149 -4.51 9.96 12.69
N TYR A 150 -3.40 10.07 13.43
CA TYR A 150 -3.31 9.64 14.82
C TYR A 150 -3.10 10.85 15.74
N PRO A 151 -4.05 11.14 16.65
CA PRO A 151 -4.00 12.36 17.48
C PRO A 151 -2.94 12.23 18.58
N ALA A 152 -1.74 12.73 18.33
CA ALA A 152 -0.55 12.55 19.17
C ALA A 152 -0.71 13.11 20.61
N GLN A 153 -1.59 14.10 20.81
CA GLN A 153 -1.84 14.78 22.09
C GLN A 153 -3.15 14.33 22.76
N ALA A 154 -3.93 13.46 22.14
CA ALA A 154 -5.19 13.01 22.71
C ALA A 154 -4.99 12.05 23.89
N ASN A 155 -5.92 12.08 24.83
CA ASN A 155 -6.04 11.05 25.82
C ASN A 155 -6.80 9.86 25.23
N ALA A 156 -6.08 8.87 24.73
CA ALA A 156 -6.64 7.74 24.03
C ALA A 156 -7.73 7.01 24.84
N ARG A 157 -7.54 6.88 26.15
CA ARG A 157 -8.55 6.24 27.03
C ARG A 157 -9.86 7.04 27.10
N GLU A 158 -9.78 8.37 27.10
CA GLU A 158 -10.98 9.21 27.08
C GLU A 158 -11.66 9.18 25.71
N GLU A 159 -10.89 9.23 24.63
CA GLU A 159 -11.43 9.08 23.26
C GLU A 159 -12.20 7.77 23.08
N ILE A 160 -11.68 6.67 23.63
CA ILE A 160 -12.38 5.37 23.61
C ILE A 160 -13.67 5.44 24.42
N ARG A 161 -13.67 6.01 25.62
CA ARG A 161 -14.90 6.17 26.42
C ARG A 161 -15.93 7.04 25.73
N GLU A 162 -15.50 8.08 25.06
CA GLU A 162 -16.42 8.94 24.26
C GLU A 162 -17.00 8.18 23.07
N ALA A 163 -16.19 7.38 22.38
CA ALA A 163 -16.66 6.53 21.31
C ALA A 163 -17.64 5.47 21.82
N GLU A 164 -17.42 4.89 22.98
CA GLU A 164 -18.38 3.98 23.63
C GLU A 164 -19.73 4.66 23.90
N ARG A 165 -19.70 5.89 24.43
CA ARG A 165 -20.94 6.70 24.63
C ARG A 165 -21.67 6.99 23.32
N ARG A 166 -20.94 7.35 22.25
CA ARG A 166 -21.53 7.58 20.91
C ARG A 166 -22.07 6.27 20.33
N ALA A 167 -21.30 5.18 20.43
CA ALA A 167 -21.67 3.87 19.94
C ALA A 167 -22.91 3.33 20.63
N ALA A 168 -23.05 3.54 21.95
CA ALA A 168 -24.24 3.17 22.72
C ALA A 168 -25.50 3.86 22.18
N LYS A 169 -25.43 5.18 21.94
CA LYS A 169 -26.55 5.98 21.41
C LYS A 169 -26.92 5.58 19.98
N ALA A 170 -25.91 5.24 19.16
CA ALA A 170 -26.09 4.92 17.75
C ALA A 170 -26.28 3.41 17.48
N HIS A 171 -26.34 2.58 18.51
CA HIS A 171 -26.39 1.12 18.40
C HIS A 171 -25.24 0.48 17.61
N LYS A 172 -24.05 1.10 17.69
CA LYS A 172 -22.83 0.64 17.03
C LYS A 172 -21.88 -0.10 17.99
N ARG A 173 -20.73 -0.52 17.51
CA ARG A 173 -19.59 -0.98 18.28
C ARG A 173 -18.44 0.03 18.18
N VAL A 174 -17.39 -0.16 18.97
CA VAL A 174 -16.17 0.66 18.85
C VAL A 174 -15.10 -0.15 18.15
N LEU A 175 -14.49 0.45 17.13
CA LEU A 175 -13.34 -0.07 16.41
C LEU A 175 -12.12 0.76 16.84
N VAL A 176 -11.24 0.18 17.64
CA VAL A 176 -9.99 0.81 18.05
C VAL A 176 -8.89 0.42 17.09
N VAL A 177 -8.23 1.42 16.51
CA VAL A 177 -7.13 1.25 15.55
C VAL A 177 -5.86 1.82 16.16
N PHE A 178 -4.95 0.93 16.52
CA PHE A 178 -3.61 1.30 17.01
C PHE A 178 -2.68 1.53 15.83
N GLY A 179 -1.98 2.66 15.83
CA GLY A 179 -1.08 3.01 14.75
C GLY A 179 -0.27 4.26 15.03
N ALA A 180 0.33 4.83 14.02
CA ALA A 180 1.09 6.07 14.09
C ALA A 180 1.19 6.75 12.71
N ASP A 181 1.36 8.06 12.67
CA ASP A 181 1.43 8.83 11.41
C ASP A 181 2.61 8.43 10.50
N TRP A 182 3.72 7.94 11.05
CA TRP A 182 4.84 7.43 10.26
C TRP A 182 4.61 6.05 9.61
N CYS A 183 3.54 5.35 9.98
CA CYS A 183 3.26 3.98 9.56
C CYS A 183 2.54 3.94 8.21
N TYR A 184 3.22 3.54 7.16
CA TYR A 184 2.65 3.45 5.82
C TYR A 184 1.40 2.56 5.74
N ASP A 185 1.43 1.37 6.34
CA ASP A 185 0.27 0.46 6.36
C ASP A 185 -0.92 1.01 7.13
N CYS A 186 -0.69 1.89 8.10
CA CYS A 186 -1.75 2.59 8.82
C CYS A 186 -2.51 3.56 7.89
N HIS A 187 -1.78 4.28 7.02
CA HIS A 187 -2.40 5.13 5.99
C HIS A 187 -3.12 4.31 4.91
N VAL A 188 -2.60 3.13 4.54
CA VAL A 188 -3.31 2.20 3.64
C VAL A 188 -4.64 1.77 4.25
N LEU A 189 -4.66 1.42 5.54
CA LEU A 189 -5.87 1.03 6.25
C LEU A 189 -6.87 2.17 6.34
N GLU A 190 -6.41 3.40 6.65
CA GLU A 190 -7.24 4.59 6.71
C GLU A 190 -7.87 4.90 5.35
N LYS A 191 -7.08 4.91 4.26
CA LYS A 191 -7.65 5.05 2.90
C LYS A 191 -8.70 3.99 2.60
N ALA A 192 -8.47 2.75 3.05
CA ALA A 192 -9.42 1.67 2.86
C ALA A 192 -10.75 1.93 3.59
N PHE A 193 -10.75 2.54 4.77
CA PHE A 193 -11.97 2.88 5.49
C PHE A 193 -12.87 3.87 4.72
N HIS A 194 -12.29 4.74 3.90
CA HIS A 194 -13.03 5.69 3.05
C HIS A 194 -13.49 5.08 1.71
N ARG A 195 -13.07 3.87 1.40
CA ARG A 195 -13.51 3.17 0.20
C ARG A 195 -15.01 2.84 0.30
N LYS A 196 -15.78 3.15 -0.74
CA LYS A 196 -17.26 3.07 -0.74
C LYS A 196 -17.83 1.75 -0.21
N ASP A 197 -17.27 0.61 -0.59
CA ASP A 197 -17.74 -0.72 -0.20
C ASP A 197 -17.39 -1.05 1.27
N ILE A 198 -16.23 -0.59 1.74
CA ILE A 198 -15.80 -0.76 3.14
C ILE A 198 -16.55 0.22 4.03
N ALA A 199 -16.66 1.49 3.64
CA ALA A 199 -17.41 2.51 4.37
C ALA A 199 -18.88 2.10 4.58
N ALA A 200 -19.50 1.45 3.60
CA ALA A 200 -20.85 0.92 3.72
C ALA A 200 -20.98 -0.18 4.79
N ALA A 201 -19.92 -0.90 5.12
CA ALA A 201 -19.89 -1.87 6.20
C ALA A 201 -19.43 -1.26 7.53
N LEU A 202 -18.56 -0.24 7.48
CA LEU A 202 -17.95 0.41 8.64
C LEU A 202 -18.88 1.43 9.29
N THR A 203 -19.28 2.45 8.53
CA THR A 203 -19.96 3.65 9.06
C THR A 203 -21.25 3.36 9.84
N PRO A 204 -22.15 2.48 9.37
CA PRO A 204 -23.38 2.20 10.12
C PRO A 204 -23.17 1.32 11.35
N ASN A 205 -22.03 0.66 11.49
CA ASN A 205 -21.83 -0.37 12.51
C ASN A 205 -20.77 -0.04 13.57
N TYR A 206 -19.91 0.95 13.30
CA TYR A 206 -18.76 1.24 14.17
C TYR A 206 -18.54 2.74 14.39
N GLU A 207 -18.09 3.07 15.59
CA GLU A 207 -17.38 4.29 15.92
C GLU A 207 -15.88 3.95 15.89
N VAL A 208 -15.12 4.64 15.05
CA VAL A 208 -13.67 4.41 14.89
C VAL A 208 -12.90 5.34 15.82
N VAL A 209 -11.90 4.79 16.51
CA VAL A 209 -10.97 5.55 17.34
C VAL A 209 -9.55 5.21 16.94
N HIS A 210 -8.76 6.21 16.60
CA HIS A 210 -7.34 6.08 16.32
C HIS A 210 -6.52 6.31 17.58
N VAL A 211 -5.65 5.37 17.92
CA VAL A 211 -4.78 5.41 19.09
C VAL A 211 -3.32 5.49 18.64
N ASP A 212 -2.68 6.62 18.90
CA ASP A 212 -1.25 6.81 18.61
C ASP A 212 -0.39 5.96 19.56
N VAL A 213 0.43 5.09 18.98
CA VAL A 213 1.38 4.27 19.75
C VAL A 213 2.82 4.80 19.68
N GLY A 214 3.02 5.97 19.04
CA GLY A 214 4.35 6.53 18.83
C GLY A 214 5.24 5.59 18.05
N ARG A 215 6.43 5.31 18.55
CA ARG A 215 7.31 4.24 18.05
C ARG A 215 7.23 2.98 18.91
N GLY A 216 6.16 2.84 19.69
CA GLY A 216 5.90 1.74 20.61
C GLY A 216 5.99 2.13 22.07
N GLU A 217 6.19 3.42 22.39
CA GLU A 217 6.32 3.94 23.76
C GLU A 217 5.00 4.50 24.31
N LYS A 218 4.00 4.80 23.44
CA LYS A 218 2.72 5.35 23.87
C LYS A 218 1.64 4.29 23.98
N ASN A 219 0.69 4.50 24.89
CA ASN A 219 -0.54 3.71 25.05
C ASN A 219 -0.35 2.18 25.11
N GLN A 220 0.80 1.74 25.64
CA GLN A 220 1.12 0.31 25.82
C GLN A 220 0.16 -0.38 26.79
N ASP A 221 -0.32 0.37 27.80
CA ASP A 221 -1.33 -0.11 28.75
C ASP A 221 -2.61 -0.51 28.05
N LEU A 222 -3.11 0.31 27.09
CA LEU A 222 -4.28 0.00 26.28
C LEU A 222 -4.04 -1.18 25.34
N MET A 223 -2.87 -1.24 24.70
CA MET A 223 -2.53 -2.39 23.87
C MET A 223 -2.53 -3.70 24.68
N ASN A 224 -1.96 -3.68 25.87
CA ASN A 224 -1.95 -4.85 26.77
C ASN A 224 -3.35 -5.19 27.24
N GLU A 225 -4.17 -4.20 27.63
CA GLU A 225 -5.55 -4.37 28.08
C GLU A 225 -6.39 -5.05 27.01
N TYR A 226 -6.23 -4.65 25.75
CA TYR A 226 -6.97 -5.26 24.63
C TYR A 226 -6.25 -6.46 23.98
N GLY A 227 -5.14 -6.91 24.55
CA GLY A 227 -4.42 -8.09 24.09
C GLY A 227 -3.84 -7.95 22.69
N VAL A 228 -3.47 -6.73 22.31
CA VAL A 228 -2.81 -6.41 21.04
C VAL A 228 -1.30 -6.51 21.24
N PRO A 229 -0.61 -7.46 20.58
CA PRO A 229 0.82 -7.64 20.80
C PRO A 229 1.65 -6.61 20.01
N MET A 230 2.25 -5.65 20.71
CA MET A 230 3.12 -4.62 20.12
C MET A 230 4.22 -5.18 19.22
N LYS A 231 4.77 -6.34 19.59
CA LYS A 231 5.84 -7.02 18.82
C LYS A 231 5.42 -7.51 17.43
N ARG A 232 4.11 -7.52 17.14
CA ARG A 232 3.57 -7.95 15.84
C ARG A 232 3.44 -6.81 14.83
N GLY A 233 3.60 -5.56 15.28
CA GLY A 233 3.54 -4.39 14.40
C GLY A 233 2.18 -3.70 14.36
N ILE A 234 2.12 -2.64 13.58
CA ILE A 234 0.94 -1.79 13.35
C ILE A 234 0.67 -1.66 11.83
N PRO A 235 -0.58 -1.36 11.40
CA PRO A 235 -1.76 -1.12 12.26
C PRO A 235 -2.23 -2.37 12.98
N ALA A 236 -2.91 -2.17 14.09
CA ALA A 236 -3.54 -3.25 14.84
C ALA A 236 -4.96 -2.85 15.27
N ILE A 237 -5.86 -3.83 15.37
CA ILE A 237 -7.30 -3.59 15.56
C ILE A 237 -7.81 -4.33 16.80
N ALA A 238 -8.62 -3.62 17.60
CA ALA A 238 -9.50 -4.21 18.60
C ALA A 238 -10.94 -3.75 18.38
N ILE A 239 -11.91 -4.59 18.70
CA ILE A 239 -13.34 -4.28 18.64
C ILE A 239 -13.95 -4.46 20.02
N LEU A 240 -14.63 -3.40 20.50
CA LEU A 240 -15.29 -3.37 21.79
C LEU A 240 -16.80 -3.28 21.60
N ASP A 241 -17.53 -3.76 22.59
CA ASP A 241 -18.94 -3.40 22.73
C ASP A 241 -19.09 -2.01 23.40
N THR A 242 -20.32 -1.59 23.59
CA THR A 242 -20.64 -0.27 24.18
C THR A 242 -20.39 -0.17 25.68
N SER A 243 -19.99 -1.26 26.33
CA SER A 243 -19.57 -1.29 27.75
C SER A 243 -18.04 -1.33 27.90
N GLY A 244 -17.29 -1.28 26.79
CA GLY A 244 -15.85 -1.43 26.77
C GLY A 244 -15.35 -2.87 26.81
N LYS A 245 -16.27 -3.86 26.75
CA LYS A 245 -15.88 -5.27 26.71
C LYS A 245 -15.25 -5.63 25.38
N LEU A 246 -14.06 -6.21 25.43
CA LEU A 246 -13.35 -6.72 24.26
C LEU A 246 -14.10 -7.87 23.59
N LEU A 247 -14.38 -7.72 22.30
CA LEU A 247 -15.04 -8.73 21.47
C LEU A 247 -14.04 -9.38 20.50
N TYR A 248 -13.14 -8.62 19.95
CA TYR A 248 -12.09 -9.06 19.03
C TYR A 248 -10.81 -8.31 19.31
N SER A 249 -9.71 -9.00 19.19
CA SER A 249 -8.36 -8.42 19.20
C SER A 249 -7.49 -9.14 18.19
N GLN A 250 -6.72 -8.38 17.48
CA GLN A 250 -5.66 -8.89 16.63
C GLN A 250 -4.54 -9.48 17.49
N ARG A 251 -4.34 -10.78 17.42
CA ARG A 251 -3.32 -11.48 18.21
C ARG A 251 -2.09 -11.90 17.41
N ASN A 252 -2.21 -12.02 16.10
CA ASN A 252 -1.20 -12.61 15.23
C ASN A 252 -0.60 -11.63 14.20
N GLY A 253 -0.92 -10.32 14.29
CA GLY A 253 -0.44 -9.32 13.34
C GLY A 253 -1.17 -9.37 12.00
N GLU A 254 -2.45 -9.74 11.97
CA GLU A 254 -3.21 -9.91 10.73
C GLU A 254 -3.29 -8.63 9.90
N TRP A 255 -3.25 -7.46 10.56
CA TRP A 255 -3.44 -6.14 9.94
C TRP A 255 -2.13 -5.36 9.73
N GLU A 256 -1.00 -5.83 10.29
CA GLU A 256 0.30 -5.14 10.23
C GLU A 256 0.80 -4.87 8.81
N ARG A 257 0.31 -5.67 7.85
CA ARG A 257 0.62 -5.55 6.44
C ARG A 257 -0.65 -5.22 5.64
N ALA A 258 -1.31 -4.12 6.00
CA ALA A 258 -2.57 -3.70 5.37
C ALA A 258 -2.47 -3.61 3.84
N ARG A 259 -1.30 -3.23 3.30
CA ARG A 259 -1.01 -3.20 1.86
C ARG A 259 -1.18 -4.54 1.15
N ALA A 260 -1.05 -5.66 1.87
CA ALA A 260 -1.19 -7.01 1.32
C ALA A 260 -2.63 -7.54 1.39
N LEU A 261 -3.52 -6.86 2.10
CA LEU A 261 -4.91 -7.24 2.28
C LEU A 261 -5.78 -6.82 1.10
N GLY A 262 -6.96 -7.43 1.01
CA GLY A 262 -8.00 -7.03 0.11
C GLY A 262 -9.18 -6.36 0.83
N PRO A 263 -10.05 -5.66 0.09
CA PRO A 263 -11.27 -5.11 0.67
C PRO A 263 -12.17 -6.18 1.28
N GLU A 264 -12.13 -7.38 0.72
CA GLU A 264 -12.86 -8.55 1.22
C GLU A 264 -12.48 -8.93 2.65
N ASP A 265 -11.20 -8.79 3.02
CA ASP A 265 -10.70 -9.12 4.37
C ASP A 265 -11.28 -8.15 5.41
N LEU A 266 -11.26 -6.84 5.12
CA LEU A 266 -11.86 -5.83 5.98
C LEU A 266 -13.39 -5.97 6.07
N ILE A 267 -14.06 -6.15 4.94
CA ILE A 267 -15.52 -6.33 4.91
C ILE A 267 -15.92 -7.58 5.71
N ALA A 268 -15.17 -8.67 5.60
CA ALA A 268 -15.42 -9.90 6.36
C ALA A 268 -15.28 -9.68 7.87
N LEU A 269 -14.21 -8.98 8.31
CA LEU A 269 -14.03 -8.60 9.71
C LEU A 269 -15.22 -7.77 10.22
N LEU A 270 -15.52 -6.66 9.51
CA LEU A 270 -16.58 -5.74 9.90
C LEU A 270 -17.95 -6.41 9.98
N ARG A 271 -18.28 -7.28 9.01
CA ARG A 271 -19.55 -8.03 9.01
C ARG A 271 -19.63 -9.05 10.14
N LYS A 272 -18.53 -9.75 10.43
CA LYS A 272 -18.46 -10.75 11.48
C LYS A 272 -18.71 -10.16 12.85
N TRP A 273 -18.16 -8.98 13.12
CA TRP A 273 -18.17 -8.36 14.44
C TRP A 273 -19.13 -7.19 14.57
N LYS A 274 -19.98 -6.91 13.59
CA LYS A 274 -21.06 -5.93 13.76
C LYS A 274 -22.05 -6.37 14.85
N ARG A 275 -22.79 -5.43 15.40
CA ARG A 275 -23.90 -5.76 16.32
C ARG A 275 -24.93 -6.60 15.57
N GLN A 276 -25.31 -7.72 16.15
CA GLN A 276 -26.49 -8.46 15.71
C GLN A 276 -27.71 -7.71 16.21
N GLY A 277 -28.64 -7.43 15.32
CA GLY A 277 -29.90 -6.75 15.65
C GLY A 277 -30.81 -7.61 16.52
#